data_c1d393d8cafc153619d92105923d0cf6
#
_entry.id   c1d393d8cafc153619d92105923d0cf6
#
_cell.length_a   1.000
_cell.length_b   1.000
_cell.length_c   1.000
_cell.angle_alpha   90.00
_cell.angle_beta   90.00
_cell.angle_gamma   90.00
#
_symmetry.space_group_name_H-M   'P 1'
#
loop_
_entity.id
_entity.type
_entity.pdbx_description
1 polymer ?
#
loop_
_entity_poly.entity_id
_entity_poly.type
_entity_poly.pdbx_seq_one_letter_code
_entity_poly.pdbx_strand_id
1 'polypeptide(L)'
;PDKYGRIISALNSRGFKVKTGKNLYKSTYGYSATELERAEDLNSMFSDDKVKMVFFGGGEGGNELLPYIDFENIAQHPKIVCSYSDGTTILNAIYTKTGLVTYYGQSPGMFEDLRYYDYMQFCSHFVNGYAAGFVSNSKWRCITGGVCDGILIGGYTRNFALLTGSDYFPYGKGERYILFLEDHEKFCKLDEVSSYISHIEQSNFMHNVDGLLFGHYSTTPYPELFQRLERLGKKHNIPVAYCDDFGHGVNHAILPIGRMARLDTEKNRLDFIDH
;
A
#
# COMPACT_ATOMS: atom_id res chain seq x y z
N PRO A 1 3.65 7.86 -28.63
CA PRO A 1 4.21 8.25 -27.32
C PRO A 1 4.73 7.03 -26.59
N ASP A 2 5.79 7.21 -25.81
CA ASP A 2 6.26 6.19 -24.90
C ASP A 2 5.22 5.92 -23.79
N LYS A 3 5.48 4.93 -22.95
CA LYS A 3 4.56 4.54 -21.85
C LYS A 3 4.24 5.72 -20.94
N TYR A 4 5.22 6.49 -20.51
CA TYR A 4 5.00 7.64 -19.62
C TYR A 4 4.22 8.77 -20.30
N GLY A 5 4.50 9.01 -21.59
CA GLY A 5 3.72 9.98 -22.38
C GLY A 5 2.24 9.65 -22.46
N ARG A 6 1.88 8.35 -22.59
CA ARG A 6 0.47 7.91 -22.57
C ARG A 6 -0.16 8.12 -21.20
N ILE A 7 0.53 7.76 -20.12
CA ILE A 7 0.08 7.97 -18.74
C ILE A 7 -0.17 9.45 -18.46
N ILE A 8 0.80 10.31 -18.81
CA ILE A 8 0.68 11.77 -18.64
C ILE A 8 -0.52 12.32 -19.42
N SER A 9 -0.70 11.88 -20.67
CA SER A 9 -1.84 12.28 -21.50
C SER A 9 -3.17 11.83 -20.89
N ALA A 10 -3.24 10.62 -20.33
CA ALA A 10 -4.42 10.09 -19.67
C ALA A 10 -4.78 10.88 -18.39
N LEU A 11 -3.80 11.29 -17.61
CA LEU A 11 -4.01 12.16 -16.45
C LEU A 11 -4.44 13.56 -16.86
N ASN A 12 -3.77 14.16 -17.84
CA ASN A 12 -4.11 15.51 -18.34
C ASN A 12 -5.52 15.57 -18.93
N SER A 13 -5.97 14.53 -19.65
CA SER A 13 -7.33 14.46 -20.20
C SER A 13 -8.43 14.43 -19.12
N ARG A 14 -8.07 14.09 -17.89
CA ARG A 14 -8.96 14.11 -16.72
C ARG A 14 -8.82 15.39 -15.86
N GLY A 15 -8.11 16.40 -16.38
CA GLY A 15 -7.98 17.71 -15.75
C GLY A 15 -6.83 17.84 -14.74
N PHE A 16 -5.99 16.82 -14.57
CA PHE A 16 -4.82 16.91 -13.70
C PHE A 16 -3.66 17.59 -14.43
N LYS A 17 -2.93 18.47 -13.72
CA LYS A 17 -1.67 19.03 -14.19
C LYS A 17 -0.54 18.15 -13.68
N VAL A 18 0.22 17.55 -14.58
CA VAL A 18 1.28 16.60 -14.25
C VAL A 18 2.64 17.27 -14.30
N LYS A 19 3.40 17.15 -13.19
CA LYS A 19 4.82 17.42 -13.11
C LYS A 19 5.55 16.09 -12.95
N THR A 20 6.55 15.82 -13.76
CA THR A 20 7.36 14.60 -13.68
C THR A 20 8.65 14.84 -12.90
N GLY A 21 9.18 13.77 -12.28
CA GLY A 21 10.55 13.77 -11.79
C GLY A 21 11.53 13.94 -12.95
N LYS A 22 12.63 14.63 -12.70
CA LYS A 22 13.65 14.89 -13.73
C LYS A 22 14.38 13.62 -14.18
N ASN A 23 14.39 12.60 -13.32
CA ASN A 23 15.08 11.34 -13.54
C ASN A 23 14.14 10.22 -14.05
N LEU A 24 12.86 10.54 -14.35
CA LEU A 24 11.82 9.56 -14.74
C LEU A 24 12.23 8.60 -15.86
N TYR A 25 13.02 9.09 -16.81
CA TYR A 25 13.45 8.30 -17.99
C TYR A 25 14.82 7.65 -17.83
N LYS A 26 15.48 7.83 -16.67
CA LYS A 26 16.79 7.22 -16.43
C LYS A 26 16.66 5.74 -16.07
N SER A 27 17.60 4.95 -16.52
CA SER A 27 17.69 3.52 -16.24
C SER A 27 19.16 3.13 -16.02
N THR A 28 19.78 3.77 -15.03
CA THR A 28 21.21 3.67 -14.74
C THR A 28 21.62 2.24 -14.39
N TYR A 29 20.78 1.53 -13.63
CA TYR A 29 21.00 0.14 -13.22
C TYR A 29 20.28 -0.88 -14.13
N GLY A 30 19.74 -0.46 -15.28
CA GLY A 30 18.98 -1.30 -16.18
C GLY A 30 17.50 -1.48 -15.81
N TYR A 31 17.10 -1.14 -14.60
CA TYR A 31 15.71 -1.18 -14.15
C TYR A 31 15.18 0.18 -13.66
N SER A 32 16.05 1.07 -13.18
CA SER A 32 15.69 2.41 -12.72
C SER A 32 16.86 3.38 -12.72
N ALA A 33 16.61 4.66 -12.44
CA ALA A 33 17.61 5.62 -12.01
C ALA A 33 18.26 5.17 -10.67
N THR A 34 19.37 5.78 -10.28
CA THR A 34 20.01 5.49 -8.99
C THR A 34 19.09 5.86 -7.83
N GLU A 35 19.33 5.26 -6.67
CA GLU A 35 18.61 5.57 -5.43
C GLU A 35 18.66 7.06 -5.08
N LEU A 36 19.82 7.72 -5.26
CA LEU A 36 20.00 9.15 -5.05
C LEU A 36 19.14 9.99 -6.01
N GLU A 37 19.13 9.65 -7.30
CA GLU A 37 18.33 10.36 -8.30
C GLU A 37 16.82 10.20 -8.06
N ARG A 38 16.39 9.02 -7.64
CA ARG A 38 14.97 8.75 -7.31
C ARG A 38 14.55 9.50 -6.03
N ALA A 39 15.42 9.47 -5.01
CA ALA A 39 15.18 10.20 -3.76
C ALA A 39 15.16 11.72 -3.99
N GLU A 40 16.05 12.25 -4.85
CA GLU A 40 16.05 13.68 -5.26
C GLU A 40 14.71 14.06 -5.92
N ASP A 41 14.20 13.23 -6.82
CA ASP A 41 12.88 13.45 -7.44
C ASP A 41 11.78 13.51 -6.37
N LEU A 42 11.75 12.54 -5.45
CA LEU A 42 10.75 12.49 -4.38
C LEU A 42 10.84 13.72 -3.47
N ASN A 43 12.02 14.03 -2.95
CA ASN A 43 12.25 15.16 -2.04
C ASN A 43 11.89 16.50 -2.70
N SER A 44 12.24 16.68 -3.98
CA SER A 44 11.90 17.88 -4.73
C SER A 44 10.41 18.09 -4.94
N MET A 45 9.63 17.01 -5.06
CA MET A 45 8.18 17.08 -5.18
C MET A 45 7.53 17.51 -3.87
N PHE A 46 8.10 17.13 -2.72
CA PHE A 46 7.61 17.61 -1.43
C PHE A 46 7.94 19.10 -1.20
N SER A 47 9.08 19.56 -1.66
CA SER A 47 9.49 20.99 -1.54
C SER A 47 8.72 21.93 -2.49
N ASP A 48 8.00 21.43 -3.49
CA ASP A 48 7.26 22.26 -4.44
C ASP A 48 5.80 22.47 -3.98
N ASP A 49 5.45 23.67 -3.54
CA ASP A 49 4.11 24.03 -3.07
C ASP A 49 3.00 23.89 -4.12
N LYS A 50 3.36 23.83 -5.41
CA LYS A 50 2.41 23.59 -6.51
C LYS A 50 2.01 22.13 -6.62
N VAL A 51 2.82 21.20 -6.12
CA VAL A 51 2.52 19.77 -6.07
C VAL A 51 1.58 19.50 -4.91
N LYS A 52 0.40 18.94 -5.18
CA LYS A 52 -0.60 18.58 -4.17
C LYS A 52 -0.63 17.08 -3.89
N MET A 53 -0.21 16.29 -4.87
CA MET A 53 -0.17 14.84 -4.77
C MET A 53 1.14 14.30 -5.37
N VAL A 54 1.80 13.43 -4.63
CA VAL A 54 2.92 12.61 -5.11
C VAL A 54 2.36 11.24 -5.45
N PHE A 55 2.36 10.92 -6.74
CA PHE A 55 1.73 9.72 -7.28
C PHE A 55 2.74 8.96 -8.12
N PHE A 56 3.18 7.79 -7.63
CA PHE A 56 4.23 7.02 -8.29
C PHE A 56 3.87 5.55 -8.43
N GLY A 57 4.50 4.88 -9.37
CA GLY A 57 4.30 3.46 -9.64
C GLY A 57 5.07 2.56 -8.68
N GLY A 58 4.73 1.27 -8.73
CA GLY A 58 5.59 0.22 -8.23
C GLY A 58 6.85 0.07 -9.10
N GLY A 59 7.51 -1.05 -8.98
CA GLY A 59 8.76 -1.39 -9.65
C GLY A 59 9.63 -2.21 -8.74
N GLU A 60 10.92 -1.86 -8.66
CA GLU A 60 11.87 -2.53 -7.78
C GLU A 60 12.77 -1.51 -7.09
N GLY A 61 13.26 -1.85 -5.89
CA GLY A 61 14.28 -1.09 -5.18
C GLY A 61 13.76 0.10 -4.38
N GLY A 62 12.49 0.10 -3.98
CA GLY A 62 11.94 1.14 -3.11
C GLY A 62 12.65 1.26 -1.77
N ASN A 63 13.19 0.16 -1.24
CA ASN A 63 13.97 0.15 0.00
C ASN A 63 15.34 0.82 -0.14
N GLU A 64 15.90 0.89 -1.34
CA GLU A 64 17.20 1.56 -1.59
C GLU A 64 17.13 3.06 -1.35
N LEU A 65 15.92 3.66 -1.52
CA LEU A 65 15.72 5.11 -1.35
C LEU A 65 15.69 5.56 0.10
N LEU A 66 15.34 4.67 1.03
CA LEU A 66 15.04 5.02 2.42
C LEU A 66 16.12 5.87 3.11
N PRO A 67 17.44 5.60 2.93
CA PRO A 67 18.50 6.40 3.53
C PRO A 67 18.58 7.85 2.99
N TYR A 68 17.97 8.13 1.85
CA TYR A 68 18.07 9.40 1.13
C TYR A 68 16.77 10.21 1.10
N ILE A 69 15.71 9.67 1.69
CA ILE A 69 14.43 10.37 1.83
C ILE A 69 14.54 11.41 2.95
N ASP A 70 14.16 12.63 2.64
CA ASP A 70 14.09 13.74 3.62
C ASP A 70 12.73 13.71 4.33
N PHE A 71 12.64 12.88 5.39
CA PHE A 71 11.41 12.74 6.18
C PHE A 71 11.04 14.02 6.93
N GLU A 72 12.02 14.89 7.26
CA GLU A 72 11.75 16.17 7.90
C GLU A 72 11.04 17.13 6.91
N ASN A 73 11.55 17.23 5.69
CA ASN A 73 10.89 17.99 4.62
C ASN A 73 9.47 17.46 4.34
N ILE A 74 9.29 16.15 4.34
CA ILE A 74 7.96 15.54 4.15
C ILE A 74 7.00 15.95 5.27
N ALA A 75 7.45 15.92 6.52
CA ALA A 75 6.63 16.32 7.68
C ALA A 75 6.25 17.81 7.64
N GLN A 76 7.15 18.68 7.15
CA GLN A 76 6.92 20.12 7.03
C GLN A 76 6.03 20.49 5.83
N HIS A 77 6.00 19.67 4.78
CA HIS A 77 5.26 19.93 3.54
C HIS A 77 4.30 18.77 3.18
N PRO A 78 3.31 18.47 4.04
CA PRO A 78 2.46 17.30 3.85
C PRO A 78 1.68 17.37 2.53
N LYS A 79 1.64 16.27 1.81
CA LYS A 79 0.92 16.10 0.54
C LYS A 79 0.19 14.75 0.52
N ILE A 80 -0.75 14.60 -0.39
CA ILE A 80 -1.31 13.28 -0.71
C ILE A 80 -0.19 12.44 -1.32
N VAL A 81 0.05 11.24 -0.77
CA VAL A 81 1.03 10.29 -1.29
C VAL A 81 0.33 8.98 -1.60
N CYS A 82 0.32 8.58 -2.86
CA CYS A 82 -0.31 7.33 -3.28
C CYS A 82 0.64 6.51 -4.15
N SER A 83 0.68 5.22 -3.88
CA SER A 83 1.47 4.27 -4.64
C SER A 83 0.94 2.83 -4.49
N TYR A 84 1.67 1.88 -5.05
CA TYR A 84 1.28 0.50 -5.18
C TYR A 84 2.51 -0.41 -5.28
N SER A 85 2.37 -1.71 -4.96
CA SER A 85 3.44 -2.71 -5.13
C SER A 85 4.71 -2.35 -4.34
N ASP A 86 5.87 -2.19 -4.99
CA ASP A 86 7.14 -1.80 -4.37
C ASP A 86 7.06 -0.48 -3.56
N GLY A 87 6.13 0.41 -3.91
CA GLY A 87 5.82 1.62 -3.16
C GLY A 87 5.40 1.40 -1.71
N THR A 88 4.99 0.17 -1.34
CA THR A 88 4.72 -0.25 0.05
C THR A 88 5.80 0.21 1.01
N THR A 89 7.06 0.04 0.64
CA THR A 89 8.21 0.40 1.47
C THR A 89 8.22 1.89 1.79
N ILE A 90 8.08 2.73 0.77
CA ILE A 90 8.12 4.20 0.91
C ILE A 90 6.89 4.71 1.66
N LEU A 91 5.70 4.20 1.34
CA LEU A 91 4.45 4.61 1.99
C LEU A 91 4.46 4.35 3.50
N ASN A 92 4.86 3.15 3.92
CA ASN A 92 4.92 2.80 5.34
C ASN A 92 6.04 3.55 6.07
N ALA A 93 7.21 3.74 5.44
CA ALA A 93 8.30 4.51 6.03
C ALA A 93 7.91 5.98 6.23
N ILE A 94 7.23 6.62 5.26
CA ILE A 94 6.71 7.98 5.41
C ILE A 94 5.75 8.05 6.59
N TYR A 95 4.76 7.14 6.65
CA TYR A 95 3.81 7.14 7.77
C TYR A 95 4.51 6.99 9.11
N THR A 96 5.34 5.96 9.29
CA THR A 96 5.94 5.65 10.59
C THR A 96 6.97 6.69 11.05
N LYS A 97 7.62 7.40 10.12
CA LYS A 97 8.58 8.47 10.41
C LYS A 97 7.95 9.83 10.65
N THR A 98 6.82 10.12 10.02
CA THR A 98 6.26 11.49 9.98
C THR A 98 4.83 11.61 10.52
N GLY A 99 4.11 10.50 10.66
CA GLY A 99 2.67 10.50 10.96
C GLY A 99 1.78 10.86 9.77
N LEU A 100 2.34 11.17 8.60
CA LEU A 100 1.56 11.49 7.41
C LEU A 100 0.82 10.25 6.90
N VAL A 101 -0.50 10.32 6.81
CA VAL A 101 -1.32 9.28 6.18
C VAL A 101 -0.93 9.15 4.71
N THR A 102 -0.61 7.94 4.28
CA THR A 102 -0.29 7.60 2.90
C THR A 102 -1.30 6.59 2.35
N TYR A 103 -1.35 6.40 1.03
CA TYR A 103 -2.41 5.64 0.39
C TYR A 103 -1.84 4.53 -0.47
N TYR A 104 -2.19 3.30 -0.15
CA TYR A 104 -1.85 2.11 -0.93
C TYR A 104 -2.98 1.74 -1.87
N GLY A 105 -2.67 1.34 -3.11
CA GLY A 105 -3.62 0.67 -4.01
C GLY A 105 -3.54 1.06 -5.47
N GLN A 106 -3.12 2.27 -5.80
CA GLN A 106 -3.10 2.74 -7.19
C GLN A 106 -1.78 3.34 -7.62
N SER A 107 -1.56 3.35 -8.91
CA SER A 107 -0.41 3.98 -9.56
C SER A 107 -0.85 4.78 -10.80
N PRO A 108 -0.01 5.73 -11.28
CA PRO A 108 -0.33 6.53 -12.48
C PRO A 108 -0.63 5.68 -13.71
N GLY A 109 0.00 4.50 -13.84
CA GLY A 109 -0.18 3.60 -14.98
C GLY A 109 -1.60 3.07 -15.16
N MET A 110 -2.38 3.00 -14.09
CA MET A 110 -3.77 2.54 -14.13
C MET A 110 -4.69 3.52 -14.88
N PHE A 111 -4.27 4.77 -15.04
CA PHE A 111 -5.05 5.80 -15.75
C PHE A 111 -5.10 5.61 -17.27
N GLU A 112 -4.26 4.77 -17.85
CA GLU A 112 -4.34 4.41 -19.28
C GLU A 112 -5.59 3.55 -19.57
N ASP A 113 -5.99 2.67 -18.64
CA ASP A 113 -7.19 1.82 -18.72
C ASP A 113 -7.94 1.86 -17.37
N LEU A 114 -8.42 3.05 -17.01
CA LEU A 114 -9.02 3.29 -15.70
C LEU A 114 -10.41 2.68 -15.62
N ARG A 115 -10.54 1.63 -14.81
CA ARG A 115 -11.81 0.95 -14.56
C ARG A 115 -12.72 1.78 -13.67
N TYR A 116 -14.03 1.56 -13.76
CA TYR A 116 -15.01 2.31 -13.00
C TYR A 116 -14.77 2.21 -11.48
N TYR A 117 -14.51 1.01 -10.97
CA TYR A 117 -14.21 0.81 -9.54
C TYR A 117 -13.00 1.62 -9.09
N ASP A 118 -11.89 1.53 -9.83
CA ASP A 118 -10.66 2.22 -9.50
C ASP A 118 -10.83 3.75 -9.55
N TYR A 119 -11.61 4.24 -10.54
CA TYR A 119 -11.96 5.65 -10.62
C TYR A 119 -12.80 6.12 -9.43
N MET A 120 -13.80 5.34 -9.02
CA MET A 120 -14.62 5.66 -7.85
C MET A 120 -13.79 5.68 -6.55
N GLN A 121 -12.84 4.74 -6.39
CA GLN A 121 -11.89 4.75 -5.29
C GLN A 121 -11.04 6.03 -5.29
N PHE A 122 -10.47 6.39 -6.44
CA PHE A 122 -9.67 7.60 -6.59
C PHE A 122 -10.49 8.87 -6.25
N CYS A 123 -11.69 8.98 -6.79
CA CYS A 123 -12.55 10.13 -6.53
C CYS A 123 -12.96 10.24 -5.06
N SER A 124 -13.33 9.14 -4.41
CA SER A 124 -13.76 9.17 -3.01
C SER A 124 -12.64 9.57 -2.05
N HIS A 125 -11.41 9.16 -2.33
CA HIS A 125 -10.27 9.49 -1.46
C HIS A 125 -9.64 10.86 -1.76
N PHE A 126 -9.55 11.27 -3.02
CA PHE A 126 -8.70 12.40 -3.42
C PHE A 126 -9.43 13.58 -4.05
N VAL A 127 -10.61 13.37 -4.64
CA VAL A 127 -11.40 14.45 -5.25
C VAL A 127 -12.49 14.94 -4.29
N ASN A 128 -13.22 14.01 -3.68
CA ASN A 128 -14.28 14.31 -2.71
C ASN A 128 -13.72 14.53 -1.30
N GLY A 129 -12.45 14.21 -1.07
CA GLY A 129 -11.70 14.49 0.14
C GLY A 129 -11.94 13.53 1.30
N TYR A 130 -12.84 12.56 1.17
CA TYR A 130 -13.14 11.66 2.26
C TYR A 130 -13.84 10.36 1.84
N ALA A 131 -13.30 9.23 2.26
CA ALA A 131 -13.96 7.93 2.18
C ALA A 131 -14.29 7.44 3.60
N ALA A 132 -15.58 7.30 3.92
CA ALA A 132 -16.04 6.84 5.25
C ALA A 132 -15.74 5.37 5.52
N GLY A 133 -15.51 4.58 4.49
CA GLY A 133 -15.24 3.15 4.62
C GLY A 133 -14.77 2.55 3.31
N PHE A 134 -14.41 1.31 3.41
CA PHE A 134 -13.97 0.51 2.28
C PHE A 134 -15.20 0.01 1.49
N VAL A 135 -15.25 0.34 0.21
CA VAL A 135 -16.32 -0.14 -0.69
C VAL A 135 -15.81 -1.39 -1.42
N SER A 136 -16.39 -2.54 -1.09
CA SER A 136 -16.05 -3.82 -1.72
C SER A 136 -16.64 -3.94 -3.13
N ASN A 137 -15.89 -4.59 -4.03
CA ASN A 137 -16.30 -4.99 -5.37
C ASN A 137 -16.09 -6.49 -5.62
N SER A 138 -15.69 -7.22 -4.59
CA SER A 138 -15.48 -8.68 -4.62
C SER A 138 -16.20 -9.38 -3.47
N LYS A 139 -16.29 -10.70 -3.55
CA LYS A 139 -16.79 -11.51 -2.44
C LYS A 139 -15.67 -11.76 -1.44
N TRP A 140 -15.84 -11.31 -0.21
CA TRP A 140 -14.90 -11.60 0.86
C TRP A 140 -15.04 -13.03 1.37
N ARG A 141 -13.95 -13.51 1.92
CA ARG A 141 -13.89 -14.78 2.65
C ARG A 141 -13.44 -14.51 4.08
N CYS A 142 -14.30 -14.79 5.06
CA CYS A 142 -13.90 -14.90 6.45
C CYS A 142 -13.02 -16.16 6.62
N ILE A 143 -11.79 -15.98 7.09
CA ILE A 143 -10.82 -17.06 7.36
C ILE A 143 -10.85 -17.41 8.85
N THR A 144 -10.73 -16.41 9.73
CA THR A 144 -10.99 -16.50 11.17
C THR A 144 -11.93 -15.36 11.56
N GLY A 145 -13.01 -15.72 12.26
CA GLY A 145 -14.05 -14.75 12.64
C GLY A 145 -13.61 -13.82 13.76
N GLY A 146 -14.18 -12.62 13.77
CA GLY A 146 -13.99 -11.64 14.82
C GLY A 146 -14.02 -10.20 14.35
N VAL A 147 -13.91 -9.30 15.31
CA VAL A 147 -13.89 -7.85 15.11
C VAL A 147 -12.67 -7.27 15.83
N CYS A 148 -11.98 -6.34 15.17
CA CYS A 148 -10.89 -5.60 15.77
C CYS A 148 -10.84 -4.15 15.27
N ASP A 149 -10.25 -3.28 16.09
CA ASP A 149 -9.93 -1.90 15.74
C ASP A 149 -8.41 -1.73 15.71
N GLY A 150 -7.91 -0.93 14.78
CA GLY A 150 -6.48 -0.66 14.69
C GLY A 150 -6.12 0.28 13.55
N ILE A 151 -4.92 0.76 13.59
CA ILE A 151 -4.34 1.59 12.52
C ILE A 151 -4.03 0.69 11.32
N LEU A 152 -4.51 1.07 10.14
CA LEU A 152 -4.19 0.36 8.90
C LEU A 152 -2.72 0.52 8.54
N ILE A 153 -2.05 -0.60 8.26
CA ILE A 153 -0.65 -0.64 7.84
C ILE A 153 -0.40 -1.87 6.96
N GLY A 154 0.49 -1.78 5.99
CA GLY A 154 0.76 -2.93 5.14
C GLY A 154 0.99 -2.60 3.67
N GLY A 155 0.63 -3.54 2.78
CA GLY A 155 0.78 -3.48 1.34
C GLY A 155 1.29 -4.78 0.74
N TYR A 156 2.19 -4.70 -0.24
CA TYR A 156 2.79 -5.86 -0.89
C TYR A 156 3.65 -6.66 0.10
N THR A 157 3.34 -7.94 0.28
CA THR A 157 3.85 -8.79 1.36
C THR A 157 5.38 -8.79 1.44
N ARG A 158 6.06 -9.01 0.31
CA ARG A 158 7.53 -9.01 0.23
C ARG A 158 8.12 -7.71 0.76
N ASN A 159 7.63 -6.58 0.26
CA ASN A 159 8.17 -5.27 0.59
C ASN A 159 7.91 -4.88 2.05
N PHE A 160 6.72 -5.23 2.56
CA PHE A 160 6.41 -5.00 3.97
C PHE A 160 7.29 -5.88 4.88
N ALA A 161 7.52 -7.15 4.54
CA ALA A 161 8.40 -8.04 5.29
C ALA A 161 9.84 -7.50 5.33
N LEU A 162 10.39 -7.04 4.20
CA LEU A 162 11.74 -6.47 4.13
C LEU A 162 11.88 -5.16 4.94
N LEU A 163 10.79 -4.39 5.07
CA LEU A 163 10.79 -3.16 5.86
C LEU A 163 10.74 -3.45 7.37
N THR A 164 10.07 -4.54 7.76
CA THR A 164 9.85 -4.91 9.15
C THR A 164 11.18 -5.16 9.87
N GLY A 165 11.40 -4.45 10.97
CA GLY A 165 12.65 -4.53 11.75
C GLY A 165 13.74 -3.58 11.29
N SER A 166 13.52 -2.77 10.25
CA SER A 166 14.46 -1.72 9.85
C SER A 166 14.24 -0.44 10.67
N ASP A 167 15.26 0.43 10.70
CA ASP A 167 15.18 1.76 11.33
C ASP A 167 14.21 2.71 10.63
N TYR A 168 13.73 2.34 9.45
CA TYR A 168 12.73 3.08 8.67
C TYR A 168 11.30 2.65 8.97
N PHE A 169 11.11 1.75 9.94
CA PHE A 169 9.82 1.30 10.42
C PHE A 169 9.67 1.42 11.95
N PRO A 170 9.80 2.64 12.51
CA PRO A 170 9.64 2.87 13.94
C PRO A 170 8.15 2.93 14.33
N TYR A 171 7.45 1.80 14.24
CA TYR A 171 6.04 1.71 14.62
C TYR A 171 5.82 2.03 16.11
N GLY A 172 4.65 2.58 16.44
CA GLY A 172 4.25 2.89 17.82
C GLY A 172 4.01 1.61 18.63
N LYS A 173 4.85 1.33 19.62
CA LYS A 173 4.76 0.11 20.45
C LYS A 173 3.48 0.01 21.28
N GLY A 174 2.81 1.14 21.56
CA GLY A 174 1.53 1.20 22.27
C GLY A 174 0.31 1.16 21.34
N GLU A 175 0.52 1.22 20.04
CA GLU A 175 -0.54 1.22 19.04
C GLU A 175 -0.99 -0.19 18.69
N ARG A 176 -2.24 -0.30 18.22
CA ARG A 176 -2.79 -1.54 17.66
C ARG A 176 -2.98 -1.38 16.16
N TYR A 177 -2.70 -2.43 15.41
CA TYR A 177 -2.68 -2.37 13.95
C TYR A 177 -3.61 -3.41 13.32
N ILE A 178 -4.26 -3.02 12.24
CA ILE A 178 -4.83 -3.94 11.27
C ILE A 178 -3.84 -4.03 10.12
N LEU A 179 -3.21 -5.20 9.99
CA LEU A 179 -2.30 -5.48 8.89
C LEU A 179 -3.09 -5.80 7.63
N PHE A 180 -2.81 -5.13 6.52
CA PHE A 180 -3.28 -5.56 5.22
C PHE A 180 -2.11 -5.99 4.36
N LEU A 181 -2.22 -7.16 3.74
CA LEU A 181 -1.17 -7.72 2.88
C LEU A 181 -1.78 -8.16 1.55
N GLU A 182 -1.01 -8.13 0.51
CA GLU A 182 -1.37 -8.73 -0.78
C GLU A 182 -0.12 -9.29 -1.46
N ASP A 183 -0.34 -10.21 -2.39
CA ASP A 183 0.70 -10.73 -3.24
C ASP A 183 0.07 -11.29 -4.52
N HIS A 184 0.86 -11.81 -5.45
CA HIS A 184 0.33 -12.42 -6.65
C HIS A 184 1.17 -13.62 -7.08
N GLU A 185 0.51 -14.76 -7.37
CA GLU A 185 1.12 -16.04 -7.75
C GLU A 185 2.11 -15.94 -8.95
N LYS A 186 1.96 -14.92 -9.80
CA LYS A 186 2.88 -14.66 -10.93
C LYS A 186 4.22 -14.09 -10.49
N PHE A 187 4.28 -13.43 -9.33
CA PHE A 187 5.47 -12.73 -8.85
C PHE A 187 6.11 -13.43 -7.66
N CYS A 188 5.30 -14.10 -6.83
CA CYS A 188 5.73 -14.72 -5.62
C CYS A 188 4.95 -16.02 -5.40
N LYS A 189 5.64 -17.15 -5.34
CA LYS A 189 5.03 -18.45 -5.06
C LYS A 189 4.58 -18.53 -3.60
N LEU A 190 3.68 -19.44 -3.30
CA LEU A 190 3.11 -19.56 -1.96
C LEU A 190 4.15 -19.83 -0.87
N ASP A 191 5.18 -20.60 -1.14
CA ASP A 191 6.27 -20.86 -0.19
C ASP A 191 7.08 -19.59 0.13
N GLU A 192 7.29 -18.73 -0.84
CA GLU A 192 7.91 -17.41 -0.66
C GLU A 192 7.00 -16.48 0.15
N VAL A 193 5.70 -16.37 -0.22
CA VAL A 193 4.69 -15.61 0.56
C VAL A 193 4.65 -16.11 2.00
N SER A 194 4.62 -17.43 2.21
CA SER A 194 4.63 -18.03 3.54
C SER A 194 5.90 -17.68 4.32
N SER A 195 7.06 -17.61 3.65
CA SER A 195 8.33 -17.20 4.27
C SER A 195 8.31 -15.73 4.69
N TYR A 196 7.77 -14.84 3.85
CA TYR A 196 7.63 -13.42 4.20
C TYR A 196 6.64 -13.21 5.35
N ILE A 197 5.49 -13.89 5.33
CA ILE A 197 4.55 -13.88 6.46
C ILE A 197 5.23 -14.37 7.73
N SER A 198 6.04 -15.46 7.66
CA SER A 198 6.76 -15.99 8.81
C SER A 198 7.80 -15.01 9.35
N HIS A 199 8.45 -14.23 8.48
CA HIS A 199 9.35 -13.15 8.90
C HIS A 199 8.60 -12.06 9.68
N ILE A 200 7.43 -11.63 9.20
CA ILE A 200 6.58 -10.66 9.90
C ILE A 200 6.13 -11.24 11.25
N GLU A 201 5.70 -12.51 11.30
CA GLU A 201 5.29 -13.19 12.54
C GLU A 201 6.40 -13.28 13.60
N GLN A 202 7.66 -13.33 13.19
CA GLN A 202 8.83 -13.40 14.08
C GLN A 202 9.31 -12.03 14.54
N SER A 203 8.79 -10.95 13.94
CA SER A 203 9.13 -9.59 14.36
C SER A 203 8.35 -9.17 15.60
N ASN A 204 8.92 -8.25 16.38
CA ASN A 204 8.21 -7.67 17.53
C ASN A 204 6.93 -6.91 17.11
N PHE A 205 6.85 -6.46 15.87
CA PHE A 205 5.68 -5.77 15.34
C PHE A 205 4.42 -6.65 15.41
N MET A 206 4.55 -7.96 15.19
CA MET A 206 3.39 -8.87 15.20
C MET A 206 2.61 -8.86 16.52
N HIS A 207 3.25 -8.53 17.65
CA HIS A 207 2.58 -8.39 18.95
C HIS A 207 1.58 -7.22 19.00
N ASN A 208 1.68 -6.29 18.06
CA ASN A 208 0.80 -5.13 17.94
C ASN A 208 -0.30 -5.32 16.88
N VAL A 209 -0.35 -6.46 16.19
CA VAL A 209 -1.34 -6.74 15.14
C VAL A 209 -2.56 -7.40 15.73
N ASP A 210 -3.73 -6.78 15.55
CA ASP A 210 -5.04 -7.27 16.03
C ASP A 210 -5.92 -7.86 14.94
N GLY A 211 -5.56 -7.70 13.67
CA GLY A 211 -6.31 -8.27 12.56
C GLY A 211 -5.53 -8.27 11.25
N LEU A 212 -5.95 -9.11 10.32
CA LEU A 212 -5.34 -9.21 8.98
C LEU A 212 -6.41 -9.21 7.90
N LEU A 213 -6.26 -8.32 6.93
CA LEU A 213 -6.98 -8.37 5.65
C LEU A 213 -5.98 -8.73 4.54
N PHE A 214 -6.17 -9.89 3.90
CA PHE A 214 -5.32 -10.30 2.78
C PHE A 214 -6.01 -10.00 1.46
N GLY A 215 -5.31 -9.34 0.55
CA GLY A 215 -5.79 -8.95 -0.77
C GLY A 215 -5.62 -10.05 -1.83
N HIS A 216 -5.75 -9.65 -3.08
CA HIS A 216 -5.71 -10.58 -4.22
C HIS A 216 -4.39 -11.35 -4.29
N TYR A 217 -4.49 -12.66 -4.54
CA TYR A 217 -3.34 -13.52 -4.80
C TYR A 217 -3.43 -14.26 -6.14
N SER A 218 -4.60 -14.77 -6.49
CA SER A 218 -4.80 -15.58 -7.70
C SER A 218 -6.22 -15.44 -8.23
N THR A 219 -6.37 -15.56 -9.54
CA THR A 219 -7.69 -15.56 -10.20
C THR A 219 -8.51 -16.81 -9.89
N THR A 220 -7.89 -17.87 -9.40
CA THR A 220 -8.53 -19.08 -8.92
C THR A 220 -8.36 -19.23 -7.40
N PRO A 221 -9.33 -19.84 -6.69
CA PRO A 221 -9.17 -20.10 -5.26
C PRO A 221 -7.89 -20.88 -4.96
N TYR A 222 -7.15 -20.46 -3.96
CA TYR A 222 -5.88 -21.03 -3.53
C TYR A 222 -6.01 -21.59 -2.10
N PRO A 223 -6.50 -22.84 -1.94
CA PRO A 223 -6.80 -23.43 -0.62
C PRO A 223 -5.62 -23.42 0.34
N GLU A 224 -4.40 -23.63 -0.16
CA GLU A 224 -3.19 -23.68 0.64
C GLU A 224 -2.84 -22.31 1.25
N LEU A 225 -3.11 -21.22 0.51
CA LEU A 225 -2.99 -19.88 1.05
C LEU A 225 -3.99 -19.66 2.19
N PHE A 226 -5.25 -20.06 1.99
CA PHE A 226 -6.27 -19.92 3.03
C PHE A 226 -5.92 -20.72 4.28
N GLN A 227 -5.37 -21.94 4.15
CA GLN A 227 -4.87 -22.72 5.28
C GLN A 227 -3.69 -22.02 5.99
N ARG A 228 -2.79 -21.39 5.22
CA ARG A 228 -1.67 -20.60 5.79
C ARG A 228 -2.17 -19.40 6.59
N LEU A 229 -3.15 -18.68 6.07
CA LEU A 229 -3.78 -17.54 6.74
C LEU A 229 -4.57 -17.98 7.99
N GLU A 230 -5.29 -19.09 7.91
CA GLU A 230 -6.02 -19.68 9.05
C GLU A 230 -5.08 -20.06 10.20
N ARG A 231 -3.92 -20.67 9.89
CA ARG A 231 -2.90 -20.98 10.90
C ARG A 231 -2.40 -19.72 11.61
N LEU A 232 -2.17 -18.63 10.85
CA LEU A 232 -1.77 -17.33 11.42
C LEU A 232 -2.86 -16.80 12.35
N GLY A 233 -4.11 -16.72 11.88
CA GLY A 233 -5.23 -16.22 12.67
C GLY A 233 -5.43 -16.99 13.97
N LYS A 234 -5.39 -18.33 13.92
CA LYS A 234 -5.51 -19.21 15.09
C LYS A 234 -4.33 -19.05 16.05
N LYS A 235 -3.09 -18.99 15.52
CA LYS A 235 -1.87 -18.86 16.34
C LYS A 235 -1.84 -17.55 17.14
N HIS A 236 -2.25 -16.45 16.52
CA HIS A 236 -2.21 -15.11 17.11
C HIS A 236 -3.56 -14.69 17.70
N ASN A 237 -4.59 -15.54 17.58
CA ASN A 237 -5.96 -15.26 18.03
C ASN A 237 -6.51 -13.94 17.48
N ILE A 238 -6.37 -13.73 16.17
CA ILE A 238 -6.82 -12.52 15.47
C ILE A 238 -7.81 -12.85 14.33
N PRO A 239 -8.77 -11.96 14.04
CA PRO A 239 -9.61 -12.06 12.86
C PRO A 239 -8.79 -11.92 11.58
N VAL A 240 -9.12 -12.76 10.59
CA VAL A 240 -8.46 -12.76 9.27
C VAL A 240 -9.52 -12.86 8.19
N ALA A 241 -9.46 -11.99 7.19
CA ALA A 241 -10.28 -12.06 5.97
C ALA A 241 -9.41 -12.01 4.71
N TYR A 242 -9.97 -12.49 3.61
CA TYR A 242 -9.41 -12.39 2.26
C TYR A 242 -10.42 -11.70 1.34
N CYS A 243 -9.94 -10.84 0.43
CA CYS A 243 -10.75 -10.26 -0.63
C CYS A 243 -9.92 -10.03 -1.91
N ASP A 244 -10.60 -9.86 -3.04
CA ASP A 244 -9.98 -9.53 -4.33
C ASP A 244 -10.15 -8.05 -4.71
N ASP A 245 -10.31 -7.17 -3.72
CA ASP A 245 -10.57 -5.75 -3.96
C ASP A 245 -9.30 -4.91 -4.10
N PHE A 246 -8.17 -5.38 -3.61
CA PHE A 246 -6.88 -4.68 -3.71
C PHE A 246 -5.74 -5.66 -3.99
N GLY A 247 -4.61 -5.13 -4.43
CA GLY A 247 -3.42 -5.91 -4.79
C GLY A 247 -3.24 -6.02 -6.31
N HIS A 248 -2.43 -7.00 -6.74
CA HIS A 248 -2.07 -7.19 -8.15
C HIS A 248 -3.18 -7.88 -8.98
N GLY A 249 -4.44 -7.75 -8.56
CA GLY A 249 -5.61 -8.27 -9.25
C GLY A 249 -6.23 -7.28 -10.23
N VAL A 250 -7.57 -7.37 -10.31
CA VAL A 250 -8.39 -6.57 -11.23
C VAL A 250 -8.86 -5.27 -10.57
N ASN A 251 -9.07 -5.31 -9.26
CA ASN A 251 -9.57 -4.19 -8.48
C ASN A 251 -8.43 -3.54 -7.70
N HIS A 252 -8.43 -2.21 -7.62
CA HIS A 252 -7.40 -1.43 -6.96
C HIS A 252 -8.04 -0.47 -5.95
N ALA A 253 -8.64 -1.04 -4.89
CA ALA A 253 -9.11 -0.26 -3.77
C ALA A 253 -7.96 0.49 -3.11
N ILE A 254 -8.27 1.66 -2.56
CA ILE A 254 -7.31 2.51 -1.87
C ILE A 254 -7.43 2.29 -0.37
N LEU A 255 -6.32 1.90 0.26
CA LEU A 255 -6.19 1.69 1.70
C LEU A 255 -5.32 2.78 2.31
N PRO A 256 -5.86 3.59 3.24
CA PRO A 256 -5.13 4.68 3.90
C PRO A 256 -4.24 4.12 5.03
N ILE A 257 -2.92 4.07 4.80
CA ILE A 257 -1.93 3.71 5.81
C ILE A 257 -1.86 4.81 6.86
N GLY A 258 -2.00 4.43 8.13
CA GLY A 258 -1.98 5.38 9.25
C GLY A 258 -3.36 5.80 9.73
N ARG A 259 -4.44 5.36 9.06
CA ARG A 259 -5.81 5.66 9.49
C ARG A 259 -6.35 4.57 10.41
N MET A 260 -7.07 4.99 11.45
CA MET A 260 -7.79 4.07 12.32
C MET A 260 -8.93 3.40 11.55
N ALA A 261 -9.11 2.09 11.73
CA ALA A 261 -10.15 1.32 11.07
C ALA A 261 -10.73 0.24 11.99
N ARG A 262 -11.92 -0.23 11.64
CA ARG A 262 -12.56 -1.41 12.23
C ARG A 262 -12.72 -2.48 11.17
N LEU A 263 -12.16 -3.67 11.43
CA LEU A 263 -12.33 -4.86 10.60
C LEU A 263 -13.33 -5.81 11.28
N ASP A 264 -14.43 -6.11 10.59
CA ASP A 264 -15.40 -7.14 10.97
C ASP A 264 -15.39 -8.23 9.90
N THR A 265 -14.69 -9.34 10.17
CA THR A 265 -14.49 -10.42 9.19
C THR A 265 -15.73 -11.25 8.96
N GLU A 266 -16.66 -11.30 9.92
CA GLU A 266 -17.93 -12.04 9.79
C GLU A 266 -18.94 -11.28 8.93
N LYS A 267 -18.92 -9.93 9.04
CA LYS A 267 -19.75 -9.06 8.20
C LYS A 267 -19.08 -8.64 6.90
N ASN A 268 -17.83 -9.07 6.67
CA ASN A 268 -17.04 -8.70 5.48
C ASN A 268 -16.94 -7.18 5.30
N ARG A 269 -16.54 -6.48 6.37
CA ARG A 269 -16.58 -5.03 6.43
C ARG A 269 -15.28 -4.44 7.00
N LEU A 270 -14.83 -3.37 6.36
CA LEU A 270 -13.75 -2.51 6.85
C LEU A 270 -14.25 -1.07 6.85
N ASP A 271 -14.37 -0.47 8.02
CA ASP A 271 -14.77 0.93 8.18
C ASP A 271 -13.58 1.77 8.59
N PHE A 272 -13.45 2.96 8.02
CA PHE A 272 -12.49 3.94 8.49
C PHE A 272 -13.14 4.76 9.61
N ILE A 273 -12.44 4.85 10.74
CA ILE A 273 -12.92 5.55 11.93
C ILE A 273 -12.26 6.93 11.96
N ASP A 274 -13.07 7.97 12.11
CA ASP A 274 -12.56 9.31 12.37
C ASP A 274 -12.27 9.49 13.87
N HIS A 275 -11.24 10.26 14.13
CA HIS A 275 -10.95 10.80 15.47
C HIS A 275 -11.45 12.22 15.60
#